data_ef99c73ec59ee73b45c20d9861fc216e
#
_entry.id   ef99c73ec59ee73b45c20d9861fc216e
#
_cell.length_a   1.000
_cell.length_b   1.000
_cell.length_c   1.000
_cell.angle_alpha   90.00
_cell.angle_beta   90.00
_cell.angle_gamma   90.00
#
_symmetry.space_group_name_H-M   'P 1'
#
loop_
_entity.id
_entity.type
_entity.pdbx_description
1 polymer ?
#
loop_
_entity_poly.entity_id
_entity_poly.type
_entity_poly.pdbx_seq_one_letter_code
_entity_poly.pdbx_strand_id
1 'polypeptide(L)'
;MNTRKENMTEEQLQKAWQALFDGQYHLAKQLVYQIEQDNYSTLNLKAYIALEEKDFALARQFLKDYYAQAVSEKNLEEQHIGLHQLAMVEREEEHFQKAYDLIMTEAAIITEHFPDDVLKKSVNLYEQGYLQFKLENIHLAEELLQETLNLALQTDDLVNHACAYRALAEVMLAKRDIKRAKPYAQKALACFEKAGDGVGATELKGLMAQIK
;
A
#
# COMPACT_ATOMS: atom_id res chain seq x y z
N MET A 1 -34.44 10.49 11.06
CA MET A 1 -33.35 11.13 11.82
C MET A 1 -31.97 10.49 11.53
N ASN A 2 -31.91 9.17 11.28
CA ASN A 2 -30.66 8.46 10.98
C ASN A 2 -29.96 8.94 9.69
N THR A 3 -30.65 9.00 8.55
CA THR A 3 -30.08 9.36 7.25
C THR A 3 -29.36 10.72 7.21
N ARG A 4 -29.80 11.70 7.99
CA ARG A 4 -29.16 13.02 8.04
C ARG A 4 -27.86 12.99 8.87
N LYS A 5 -27.81 12.16 9.90
CA LYS A 5 -26.61 11.98 10.75
C LYS A 5 -25.57 11.15 9.99
N GLU A 6 -26.00 10.13 9.26
CA GLU A 6 -25.14 9.30 8.39
C GLU A 6 -24.52 10.13 7.24
N ASN A 7 -25.30 10.95 6.54
CA ASN A 7 -24.79 11.83 5.48
C ASN A 7 -23.78 12.88 6.00
N MET A 8 -23.99 13.42 7.20
CA MET A 8 -23.03 14.35 7.82
C MET A 8 -21.72 13.65 8.17
N THR A 9 -21.77 12.42 8.64
CA THR A 9 -20.59 11.62 8.97
C THR A 9 -19.76 11.30 7.72
N GLU A 10 -20.43 10.94 6.63
CA GLU A 10 -19.78 10.62 5.35
C GLU A 10 -19.10 11.85 4.73
N GLU A 11 -19.78 13.00 4.71
CA GLU A 11 -19.18 14.26 4.24
C GLU A 11 -17.97 14.67 5.09
N GLN A 12 -18.06 14.50 6.41
CA GLN A 12 -16.95 14.78 7.32
C GLN A 12 -15.76 13.85 7.08
N LEU A 13 -16.01 12.57 6.83
CA LEU A 13 -14.99 11.59 6.53
C LEU A 13 -14.28 11.91 5.19
N GLN A 14 -15.04 12.28 4.15
CA GLN A 14 -14.45 12.72 2.88
C GLN A 14 -13.55 13.96 3.05
N LYS A 15 -13.99 14.95 3.85
CA LYS A 15 -13.16 16.11 4.16
C LYS A 15 -11.89 15.75 4.93
N ALA A 16 -11.98 14.78 5.83
CA ALA A 16 -10.84 14.31 6.60
C ALA A 16 -9.81 13.58 5.71
N TRP A 17 -10.26 12.73 4.76
CA TRP A 17 -9.40 12.13 3.74
C TRP A 17 -8.74 13.18 2.85
N GLN A 18 -9.52 14.16 2.36
CA GLN A 18 -8.96 15.24 1.55
C GLN A 18 -7.89 16.02 2.31
N ALA A 19 -8.14 16.34 3.59
CA ALA A 19 -7.16 17.02 4.41
C ALA A 19 -5.87 16.19 4.61
N LEU A 20 -5.98 14.86 4.73
CA LEU A 20 -4.82 13.98 4.77
C LEU A 20 -3.99 14.07 3.48
N PHE A 21 -4.64 13.95 2.31
CA PHE A 21 -3.98 14.02 1.00
C PHE A 21 -3.35 15.39 0.72
N ASP A 22 -3.93 16.45 1.27
CA ASP A 22 -3.39 17.81 1.18
C ASP A 22 -2.25 18.09 2.22
N GLY A 23 -1.83 17.07 2.98
CA GLY A 23 -0.80 17.19 4.02
C GLY A 23 -1.26 17.97 5.27
N GLN A 24 -2.55 18.21 5.41
CA GLN A 24 -3.16 18.93 6.54
C GLN A 24 -3.48 17.97 7.69
N TYR A 25 -2.49 17.24 8.18
CA TYR A 25 -2.67 16.12 9.13
C TYR A 25 -3.42 16.51 10.40
N HIS A 26 -3.16 17.71 10.94
CA HIS A 26 -3.88 18.22 12.13
C HIS A 26 -5.38 18.40 11.85
N LEU A 27 -5.75 18.91 10.69
CA LEU A 27 -7.16 19.06 10.30
C LEU A 27 -7.81 17.69 10.07
N ALA A 28 -7.13 16.78 9.37
CA ALA A 28 -7.60 15.41 9.16
C ALA A 28 -7.89 14.72 10.49
N LYS A 29 -6.97 14.85 11.46
CA LYS A 29 -7.11 14.33 12.83
C LYS A 29 -8.30 14.93 13.55
N GLN A 30 -8.44 16.26 13.55
CA GLN A 30 -9.58 16.94 14.17
C GLN A 30 -10.93 16.43 13.60
N LEU A 31 -11.02 16.29 12.29
CA LEU A 31 -12.25 15.85 11.63
C LEU A 31 -12.60 14.39 11.94
N VAL A 32 -11.65 13.47 11.84
CA VAL A 32 -11.94 12.02 12.04
C VAL A 32 -12.27 11.72 13.51
N TYR A 33 -11.61 12.38 14.47
CA TYR A 33 -11.88 12.16 15.91
C TYR A 33 -13.21 12.76 16.40
N GLN A 34 -13.90 13.56 15.59
CA GLN A 34 -15.27 14.00 15.87
C GLN A 34 -16.32 12.98 15.44
N ILE A 35 -15.94 11.94 14.70
CA ILE A 35 -16.84 10.86 14.30
C ILE A 35 -17.00 9.92 15.52
N GLU A 36 -18.24 9.80 16.01
CA GLU A 36 -18.53 9.08 17.27
C GLU A 36 -18.33 7.57 17.16
N GLN A 37 -18.52 6.99 15.97
CA GLN A 37 -18.48 5.55 15.77
C GLN A 37 -17.40 5.18 14.75
N ASP A 38 -16.51 4.30 15.17
CA ASP A 38 -15.49 3.78 14.27
C ASP A 38 -16.11 2.76 13.29
N ASN A 39 -15.63 2.84 12.06
CA ASN A 39 -15.86 1.89 10.99
C ASN A 39 -14.54 1.67 10.24
N TYR A 40 -14.52 0.81 9.23
CA TYR A 40 -13.32 0.52 8.46
C TYR A 40 -12.62 1.78 7.93
N SER A 41 -13.38 2.72 7.37
CA SER A 41 -12.81 3.93 6.80
C SER A 41 -12.24 4.88 7.85
N THR A 42 -12.89 5.03 9.01
CA THR A 42 -12.39 5.87 10.11
C THR A 42 -11.16 5.27 10.77
N LEU A 43 -11.14 3.95 11.00
CA LEU A 43 -9.99 3.25 11.56
C LEU A 43 -8.79 3.33 10.63
N ASN A 44 -9.02 3.12 9.33
CA ASN A 44 -7.96 3.24 8.32
C ASN A 44 -7.39 4.68 8.26
N LEU A 45 -8.26 5.70 8.21
CA LEU A 45 -7.82 7.10 8.21
C LEU A 45 -7.03 7.46 9.48
N LYS A 46 -7.48 7.01 10.66
CA LYS A 46 -6.74 7.19 11.93
C LYS A 46 -5.36 6.54 11.88
N ALA A 47 -5.27 5.34 11.28
CA ALA A 47 -4.01 4.65 11.11
C ALA A 47 -3.05 5.40 10.17
N TYR A 48 -3.53 5.90 9.04
CA TYR A 48 -2.71 6.72 8.13
C TYR A 48 -2.20 8.00 8.80
N ILE A 49 -3.05 8.70 9.55
CA ILE A 49 -2.63 9.89 10.30
C ILE A 49 -1.54 9.55 11.31
N ALA A 50 -1.70 8.44 12.04
CA ALA A 50 -0.69 7.98 12.99
C ALA A 50 0.64 7.60 12.31
N LEU A 51 0.59 7.01 11.11
CA LEU A 51 1.77 6.74 10.28
C LEU A 51 2.51 8.01 9.88
N GLU A 52 1.79 9.04 9.44
CA GLU A 52 2.38 10.34 9.10
C GLU A 52 3.03 11.02 10.33
N GLU A 53 2.43 10.83 11.51
CA GLU A 53 3.00 11.28 12.79
C GLU A 53 4.14 10.36 13.29
N LYS A 54 4.44 9.25 12.58
CA LYS A 54 5.39 8.18 12.97
C LYS A 54 5.05 7.50 14.29
N ASP A 55 3.79 7.51 14.68
CA ASP A 55 3.27 6.73 15.81
C ASP A 55 2.84 5.33 15.34
N PHE A 56 3.84 4.49 15.07
CA PHE A 56 3.62 3.12 14.59
C PHE A 56 2.82 2.27 15.58
N ALA A 57 2.94 2.54 16.88
CA ALA A 57 2.19 1.81 17.90
C ALA A 57 0.69 2.10 17.79
N LEU A 58 0.34 3.37 17.62
CA LEU A 58 -1.05 3.81 17.47
C LEU A 58 -1.64 3.37 16.11
N ALA A 59 -0.87 3.49 15.03
CA ALA A 59 -1.29 2.99 13.72
C ALA A 59 -1.62 1.50 13.75
N ARG A 60 -0.74 0.71 14.37
CA ARG A 60 -0.93 -0.74 14.56
C ARG A 60 -2.17 -1.05 15.40
N GLN A 61 -2.47 -0.23 16.43
CA GLN A 61 -3.66 -0.44 17.25
C GLN A 61 -4.93 -0.26 16.40
N PHE A 62 -5.07 0.84 15.66
CA PHE A 62 -6.23 1.07 14.79
C PHE A 62 -6.42 -0.02 13.76
N LEU A 63 -5.33 -0.52 13.15
CA LEU A 63 -5.42 -1.58 12.15
C LEU A 63 -5.72 -2.95 12.75
N LYS A 64 -5.32 -3.20 14.00
CA LYS A 64 -5.77 -4.40 14.73
C LYS A 64 -7.26 -4.35 15.03
N ASP A 65 -7.79 -3.18 15.42
CA ASP A 65 -9.22 -2.99 15.65
C ASP A 65 -10.01 -3.17 14.34
N TYR A 66 -9.50 -2.61 13.22
CA TYR A 66 -10.02 -2.82 11.87
C TYR A 66 -10.09 -4.32 11.52
N TYR A 67 -8.98 -5.02 11.65
CA TYR A 67 -8.90 -6.45 11.33
C TYR A 67 -9.79 -7.30 12.24
N ALA A 68 -9.84 -7.00 13.54
CA ALA A 68 -10.71 -7.70 14.49
C ALA A 68 -12.18 -7.52 14.13
N GLN A 69 -12.61 -6.32 13.72
CA GLN A 69 -13.96 -6.07 13.22
C GLN A 69 -14.23 -6.93 11.96
N ALA A 70 -13.31 -6.93 10.98
CA ALA A 70 -13.44 -7.71 9.75
C ALA A 70 -13.58 -9.24 10.03
N VAL A 71 -12.82 -9.74 11.00
CA VAL A 71 -12.93 -11.14 11.43
C VAL A 71 -14.29 -11.42 12.09
N SER A 72 -14.76 -10.53 12.99
CA SER A 72 -16.03 -10.69 13.66
C SER A 72 -17.23 -10.68 12.70
N GLU A 73 -17.15 -9.87 11.65
CA GLU A 73 -18.15 -9.74 10.59
C GLU A 73 -18.00 -10.80 9.48
N LYS A 74 -16.94 -11.60 9.53
CA LYS A 74 -16.56 -12.57 8.47
C LYS A 74 -16.41 -11.90 7.10
N ASN A 75 -15.99 -10.66 7.08
CA ASN A 75 -15.81 -9.89 5.87
C ASN A 75 -14.40 -10.13 5.31
N LEU A 76 -14.25 -11.05 4.38
CA LEU A 76 -12.97 -11.46 3.81
C LEU A 76 -12.30 -10.35 3.00
N GLU A 77 -13.09 -9.46 2.39
CA GLU A 77 -12.58 -8.28 1.68
C GLU A 77 -11.82 -7.36 2.66
N GLU A 78 -12.43 -7.04 3.80
CA GLU A 78 -11.79 -6.18 4.79
C GLU A 78 -10.69 -6.91 5.59
N GLN A 79 -10.76 -8.25 5.70
CA GLN A 79 -9.69 -9.01 6.35
C GLN A 79 -8.38 -8.93 5.56
N HIS A 80 -8.41 -9.14 4.23
CA HIS A 80 -7.18 -9.05 3.44
C HIS A 80 -6.64 -7.62 3.43
N ILE A 81 -7.51 -6.59 3.32
CA ILE A 81 -7.10 -5.18 3.40
C ILE A 81 -6.44 -4.87 4.76
N GLY A 82 -7.05 -5.32 5.87
CA GLY A 82 -6.50 -5.11 7.22
C GLY A 82 -5.11 -5.73 7.41
N LEU A 83 -4.90 -6.94 6.89
CA LEU A 83 -3.58 -7.60 6.91
C LEU A 83 -2.55 -6.84 6.08
N HIS A 84 -2.95 -6.38 4.88
CA HIS A 84 -2.11 -5.57 4.01
C HIS A 84 -1.65 -4.30 4.72
N GLN A 85 -2.59 -3.55 5.29
CA GLN A 85 -2.29 -2.30 6.01
C GLN A 85 -1.41 -2.53 7.24
N LEU A 86 -1.64 -3.61 8.00
CA LEU A 86 -0.76 -3.99 9.11
C LEU A 86 0.67 -4.30 8.62
N ALA A 87 0.81 -4.98 7.48
CA ALA A 87 2.11 -5.24 6.88
C ALA A 87 2.82 -3.95 6.48
N MET A 88 2.08 -2.94 5.97
CA MET A 88 2.65 -1.62 5.64
C MET A 88 3.23 -0.94 6.88
N VAL A 89 2.54 -0.99 8.03
CA VAL A 89 3.08 -0.43 9.30
C VAL A 89 4.37 -1.14 9.72
N GLU A 90 4.39 -2.47 9.67
CA GLU A 90 5.60 -3.23 10.02
C GLU A 90 6.75 -2.95 9.03
N ARG A 91 6.46 -2.76 7.75
CA ARG A 91 7.44 -2.38 6.73
C ARG A 91 8.03 -1.00 6.98
N GLU A 92 7.21 -0.01 7.32
CA GLU A 92 7.67 1.35 7.64
C GLU A 92 8.53 1.40 8.91
N GLU A 93 8.30 0.48 9.85
CA GLU A 93 9.12 0.30 11.07
C GLU A 93 10.32 -0.65 10.83
N GLU A 94 10.58 -1.04 9.57
CA GLU A 94 11.64 -1.92 9.13
C GLU A 94 11.60 -3.36 9.72
N HIS A 95 10.45 -3.78 10.22
CA HIS A 95 10.19 -5.15 10.67
C HIS A 95 9.84 -6.06 9.48
N PHE A 96 10.74 -6.16 8.49
CA PHE A 96 10.47 -6.76 7.18
C PHE A 96 9.99 -8.22 7.25
N GLN A 97 10.54 -9.03 8.15
CA GLN A 97 10.08 -10.42 8.30
C GLN A 97 8.62 -10.48 8.78
N LYS A 98 8.26 -9.66 9.75
CA LYS A 98 6.91 -9.60 10.28
C LYS A 98 5.91 -9.08 9.24
N ALA A 99 6.31 -8.06 8.45
CA ALA A 99 5.53 -7.60 7.32
C ALA A 99 5.31 -8.74 6.30
N TYR A 100 6.36 -9.50 5.99
CA TYR A 100 6.27 -10.64 5.06
C TYR A 100 5.30 -11.72 5.57
N ASP A 101 5.33 -12.07 6.85
CA ASP A 101 4.43 -13.06 7.44
C ASP A 101 2.95 -12.62 7.34
N LEU A 102 2.68 -11.31 7.51
CA LEU A 102 1.33 -10.74 7.31
C LEU A 102 0.89 -10.80 5.85
N ILE A 103 1.78 -10.45 4.91
CA ILE A 103 1.50 -10.54 3.45
C ILE A 103 1.27 -11.99 3.01
N MET A 104 1.97 -12.96 3.59
CA MET A 104 1.71 -14.38 3.32
C MET A 104 0.37 -14.84 3.87
N THR A 105 -0.07 -14.31 5.01
CA THR A 105 -1.42 -14.57 5.56
C THR A 105 -2.50 -13.96 4.66
N GLU A 106 -2.29 -12.75 4.15
CA GLU A 106 -3.15 -12.10 3.15
C GLU A 106 -3.21 -12.93 1.86
N ALA A 107 -2.06 -13.43 1.36
CA ALA A 107 -1.98 -14.25 0.17
C ALA A 107 -2.85 -15.51 0.24
N ALA A 108 -2.93 -16.13 1.41
CA ALA A 108 -3.80 -17.29 1.62
C ALA A 108 -5.28 -16.94 1.43
N ILE A 109 -5.74 -15.81 1.99
CA ILE A 109 -7.11 -15.32 1.80
C ILE A 109 -7.38 -15.01 0.32
N ILE A 110 -6.47 -14.32 -0.36
CA ILE A 110 -6.63 -13.97 -1.79
C ILE A 110 -6.70 -15.25 -2.64
N THR A 111 -5.82 -16.21 -2.38
CA THR A 111 -5.76 -17.45 -3.16
C THR A 111 -7.03 -18.27 -3.01
N GLU A 112 -7.58 -18.36 -1.80
CA GLU A 112 -8.74 -19.19 -1.50
C GLU A 112 -10.06 -18.52 -1.93
N HIS A 113 -10.20 -17.22 -1.73
CA HIS A 113 -11.48 -16.53 -1.83
C HIS A 113 -11.58 -15.55 -3.01
N PHE A 114 -10.43 -15.13 -3.59
CA PHE A 114 -10.38 -14.20 -4.73
C PHE A 114 -9.48 -14.72 -5.85
N PRO A 115 -9.65 -16.00 -6.28
CA PRO A 115 -8.70 -16.64 -7.20
C PRO A 115 -8.64 -16.00 -8.59
N ASP A 116 -9.65 -15.25 -8.99
CA ASP A 116 -9.71 -14.60 -10.31
C ASP A 116 -9.38 -13.09 -10.25
N ASP A 117 -9.14 -12.54 -9.06
CA ASP A 117 -8.79 -11.13 -8.91
C ASP A 117 -7.28 -10.91 -9.16
N VAL A 118 -6.98 -10.57 -10.41
CA VAL A 118 -5.60 -10.33 -10.86
C VAL A 118 -4.95 -9.14 -10.15
N LEU A 119 -5.73 -8.10 -9.83
CA LEU A 119 -5.19 -6.90 -9.16
C LEU A 119 -4.77 -7.22 -7.73
N LYS A 120 -5.63 -7.88 -6.94
CA LYS A 120 -5.28 -8.31 -5.58
C LYS A 120 -4.03 -9.20 -5.56
N LYS A 121 -3.97 -10.17 -6.48
CA LYS A 121 -2.77 -11.03 -6.62
C LYS A 121 -1.52 -10.24 -6.95
N SER A 122 -1.62 -9.30 -7.91
CA SER A 122 -0.49 -8.48 -8.32
C SER A 122 0.02 -7.60 -7.17
N VAL A 123 -0.88 -6.95 -6.44
CA VAL A 123 -0.53 -6.08 -5.30
C VAL A 123 0.12 -6.88 -4.17
N ASN A 124 -0.47 -8.03 -3.80
CA ASN A 124 0.10 -8.89 -2.77
C ASN A 124 1.49 -9.43 -3.19
N LEU A 125 1.62 -9.89 -4.43
CA LEU A 125 2.89 -10.41 -4.94
C LEU A 125 3.98 -9.33 -5.04
N TYR A 126 3.58 -8.07 -5.33
CA TYR A 126 4.47 -6.92 -5.26
C TYR A 126 5.08 -6.78 -3.86
N GLU A 127 4.25 -6.82 -2.82
CA GLU A 127 4.73 -6.70 -1.44
C GLU A 127 5.62 -7.89 -1.04
N GLN A 128 5.28 -9.11 -1.47
CA GLN A 128 6.17 -10.27 -1.27
C GLN A 128 7.55 -10.02 -1.88
N GLY A 129 7.60 -9.60 -3.15
CA GLY A 129 8.85 -9.34 -3.85
C GLY A 129 9.64 -8.19 -3.24
N TYR A 130 8.96 -7.09 -2.88
CA TYR A 130 9.60 -5.93 -2.27
C TYR A 130 10.16 -6.24 -0.87
N LEU A 131 9.42 -7.01 -0.05
CA LEU A 131 9.90 -7.45 1.26
C LEU A 131 11.07 -8.43 1.14
N GLN A 132 11.07 -9.33 0.16
CA GLN A 132 12.23 -10.18 -0.12
C GLN A 132 13.46 -9.34 -0.54
N PHE A 133 13.26 -8.25 -1.27
CA PHE A 133 14.32 -7.30 -1.58
C PHE A 133 14.88 -6.64 -0.32
N LYS A 134 14.01 -6.20 0.61
CA LYS A 134 14.42 -5.62 1.90
C LYS A 134 15.12 -6.63 2.82
N LEU A 135 14.79 -7.90 2.70
CA LEU A 135 15.42 -9.03 3.39
C LEU A 135 16.71 -9.51 2.69
N GLU A 136 17.19 -8.78 1.67
CA GLU A 136 18.39 -9.07 0.90
C GLU A 136 18.33 -10.38 0.06
N ASN A 137 17.16 -10.97 -0.10
CA ASN A 137 16.92 -12.13 -0.94
C ASN A 137 16.74 -11.73 -2.42
N ILE A 138 17.77 -11.08 -2.99
CA ILE A 138 17.73 -10.37 -4.27
C ILE A 138 17.22 -11.23 -5.45
N HIS A 139 17.60 -12.51 -5.53
CA HIS A 139 17.16 -13.42 -6.60
C HIS A 139 15.66 -13.70 -6.52
N LEU A 140 15.17 -14.05 -5.34
CA LEU A 140 13.74 -14.31 -5.12
C LEU A 140 12.92 -13.02 -5.34
N ALA A 141 13.43 -11.87 -4.91
CA ALA A 141 12.80 -10.58 -5.15
C ALA A 141 12.65 -10.30 -6.66
N GLU A 142 13.70 -10.54 -7.46
CA GLU A 142 13.63 -10.36 -8.92
C GLU A 142 12.56 -11.28 -9.55
N GLU A 143 12.50 -12.55 -9.15
CA GLU A 143 11.52 -13.52 -9.66
C GLU A 143 10.09 -13.10 -9.33
N LEU A 144 9.81 -12.79 -8.07
CA LEU A 144 8.48 -12.36 -7.62
C LEU A 144 8.04 -11.04 -8.28
N LEU A 145 8.94 -10.05 -8.38
CA LEU A 145 8.63 -8.77 -9.01
C LEU A 145 8.46 -8.86 -10.52
N GLN A 146 9.14 -9.81 -11.19
CA GLN A 146 8.88 -10.08 -12.60
C GLN A 146 7.50 -10.71 -12.82
N GLU A 147 7.09 -11.61 -11.95
CA GLU A 147 5.74 -12.18 -11.96
C GLU A 147 4.69 -11.10 -11.63
N THR A 148 4.96 -10.27 -10.62
CA THR A 148 4.14 -9.07 -10.31
C THR A 148 3.91 -8.22 -11.56
N LEU A 149 4.97 -7.89 -12.29
CA LEU A 149 4.85 -7.10 -13.51
C LEU A 149 3.97 -7.78 -14.57
N ASN A 150 4.11 -9.10 -14.73
CA ASN A 150 3.31 -9.86 -15.67
C ASN A 150 1.80 -9.82 -15.30
N LEU A 151 1.46 -9.87 -14.01
CA LEU A 151 0.08 -9.73 -13.53
C LEU A 151 -0.40 -8.28 -13.64
N ALA A 152 0.40 -7.32 -13.20
CA ALA A 152 0.05 -5.90 -13.25
C ALA A 152 -0.35 -5.48 -14.68
N LEU A 153 0.42 -5.88 -15.69
CA LEU A 153 0.16 -5.57 -17.10
C LEU A 153 -1.15 -6.18 -17.67
N GLN A 154 -1.81 -7.06 -16.92
CA GLN A 154 -3.14 -7.58 -17.28
C GLN A 154 -4.28 -6.69 -16.74
N THR A 155 -3.95 -5.66 -15.97
CA THR A 155 -4.90 -4.69 -15.40
C THR A 155 -4.72 -3.33 -16.05
N ASP A 156 -5.66 -2.41 -15.84
CA ASP A 156 -5.55 -1.02 -16.28
C ASP A 156 -4.96 -0.09 -15.18
N ASP A 157 -4.53 -0.65 -14.05
CA ASP A 157 -3.99 0.11 -12.91
C ASP A 157 -2.56 0.57 -13.17
N LEU A 158 -2.43 1.83 -13.59
CA LEU A 158 -1.15 2.45 -13.90
C LEU A 158 -0.23 2.63 -12.69
N VAL A 159 -0.78 2.77 -11.47
CA VAL A 159 0.02 2.87 -10.24
C VAL A 159 0.64 1.51 -9.93
N ASN A 160 -0.13 0.43 -10.06
CA ASN A 160 0.39 -0.94 -9.91
C ASN A 160 1.51 -1.24 -10.94
N HIS A 161 1.32 -0.84 -12.21
CA HIS A 161 2.38 -0.94 -13.23
C HIS A 161 3.64 -0.18 -12.82
N ALA A 162 3.47 1.07 -12.37
CA ALA A 162 4.59 1.93 -11.98
C ALA A 162 5.36 1.35 -10.79
N CYS A 163 4.66 0.86 -9.77
CA CYS A 163 5.26 0.23 -8.60
C CYS A 163 6.08 -1.02 -8.98
N ALA A 164 5.53 -1.90 -9.83
CA ALA A 164 6.24 -3.09 -10.29
C ALA A 164 7.52 -2.74 -11.08
N TYR A 165 7.43 -1.78 -11.99
CA TYR A 165 8.60 -1.29 -12.73
C TYR A 165 9.62 -0.62 -11.81
N ARG A 166 9.20 0.19 -10.83
CA ARG A 166 10.10 0.85 -9.87
C ARG A 166 10.86 -0.17 -9.05
N ALA A 167 10.17 -1.16 -8.47
CA ALA A 167 10.81 -2.18 -7.64
C ALA A 167 11.83 -3.02 -8.45
N LEU A 168 11.51 -3.37 -9.71
CA LEU A 168 12.47 -4.02 -10.59
C LEU A 168 13.68 -3.14 -10.88
N ALA A 169 13.50 -1.83 -11.08
CA ALA A 169 14.61 -0.89 -11.25
C ALA A 169 15.52 -0.87 -10.01
N GLU A 170 14.95 -0.83 -8.81
CA GLU A 170 15.69 -0.87 -7.54
C GLU A 170 16.48 -2.17 -7.38
N VAL A 171 15.86 -3.32 -7.66
CA VAL A 171 16.54 -4.63 -7.64
C VAL A 171 17.69 -4.67 -8.65
N MET A 172 17.50 -4.16 -9.88
CA MET A 172 18.57 -4.10 -10.88
C MET A 172 19.70 -3.18 -10.45
N LEU A 173 19.40 -2.05 -9.81
CA LEU A 173 20.43 -1.17 -9.24
C LEU A 173 21.24 -1.87 -8.14
N ALA A 174 20.60 -2.58 -7.24
CA ALA A 174 21.28 -3.36 -6.21
C ALA A 174 22.21 -4.42 -6.82
N LYS A 175 21.81 -5.00 -7.96
CA LYS A 175 22.64 -5.94 -8.75
C LYS A 175 23.71 -5.25 -9.60
N ARG A 176 23.78 -3.90 -9.61
CA ARG A 176 24.63 -3.07 -10.47
C ARG A 176 24.38 -3.28 -11.98
N ASP A 177 23.19 -3.74 -12.33
CA ASP A 177 22.76 -3.91 -13.73
C ASP A 177 22.04 -2.65 -14.23
N ILE A 178 22.85 -1.62 -14.51
CA ILE A 178 22.35 -0.32 -14.99
C ILE A 178 21.61 -0.46 -16.32
N LYS A 179 22.00 -1.43 -17.17
CA LYS A 179 21.38 -1.64 -18.48
C LYS A 179 19.91 -2.03 -18.35
N ARG A 180 19.56 -2.86 -17.34
CA ARG A 180 18.18 -3.25 -17.06
C ARG A 180 17.47 -2.25 -16.15
N ALA A 181 18.15 -1.62 -15.20
CA ALA A 181 17.55 -0.64 -14.28
C ALA A 181 16.95 0.56 -15.01
N LYS A 182 17.70 1.13 -15.96
CA LYS A 182 17.31 2.36 -16.68
C LYS A 182 15.95 2.24 -17.40
N PRO A 183 15.70 1.25 -18.27
CA PRO A 183 14.42 1.12 -18.95
C PRO A 183 13.26 0.84 -17.99
N TYR A 184 13.47 0.11 -16.88
CA TYR A 184 12.45 -0.06 -15.86
C TYR A 184 12.09 1.27 -15.19
N ALA A 185 13.08 2.05 -14.76
CA ALA A 185 12.84 3.36 -14.16
C ALA A 185 12.11 4.33 -15.11
N GLN A 186 12.46 4.32 -16.41
CA GLN A 186 11.76 5.14 -17.41
C GLN A 186 10.29 4.75 -17.57
N LYS A 187 9.99 3.45 -17.62
CA LYS A 187 8.61 2.96 -17.70
C LYS A 187 7.81 3.29 -16.45
N ALA A 188 8.40 3.13 -15.27
CA ALA A 188 7.76 3.50 -14.01
C ALA A 188 7.39 5.00 -13.99
N LEU A 189 8.32 5.87 -14.39
CA LEU A 189 8.06 7.32 -14.48
C LEU A 189 6.91 7.65 -15.41
N ALA A 190 6.89 7.06 -16.60
CA ALA A 190 5.81 7.27 -17.56
C ALA A 190 4.44 6.82 -17.02
N CYS A 191 4.40 5.71 -16.26
CA CYS A 191 3.18 5.22 -15.63
C CYS A 191 2.71 6.15 -14.50
N PHE A 192 3.59 6.61 -13.60
CA PHE A 192 3.24 7.57 -12.54
C PHE A 192 2.73 8.90 -13.11
N GLU A 193 3.44 9.46 -14.12
CA GLU A 193 3.02 10.70 -14.78
C GLU A 193 1.64 10.54 -15.45
N LYS A 194 1.39 9.41 -16.12
CA LYS A 194 0.09 9.13 -16.74
C LYS A 194 -1.02 8.90 -15.72
N ALA A 195 -0.70 8.32 -14.56
CA ALA A 195 -1.62 8.14 -13.44
C ALA A 195 -1.92 9.46 -12.69
N GLY A 196 -1.14 10.52 -12.90
CA GLY A 196 -1.23 11.77 -12.14
C GLY A 196 -0.61 11.66 -10.74
N ASP A 197 0.17 10.62 -10.45
CA ASP A 197 0.88 10.44 -9.18
C ASP A 197 2.16 11.27 -9.15
N GLY A 198 2.05 12.51 -8.71
CA GLY A 198 3.17 13.45 -8.59
C GLY A 198 4.19 13.05 -7.54
N VAL A 199 3.77 12.35 -6.48
CA VAL A 199 4.67 11.87 -5.41
C VAL A 199 5.54 10.74 -5.95
N GLY A 200 4.94 9.70 -6.50
CA GLY A 200 5.66 8.58 -7.11
C GLY A 200 6.59 9.02 -8.24
N ALA A 201 6.15 9.97 -9.08
CA ALA A 201 6.99 10.53 -10.13
C ALA A 201 8.21 11.29 -9.57
N THR A 202 8.05 12.02 -8.47
CA THR A 202 9.15 12.77 -7.84
C THR A 202 10.16 11.83 -7.19
N GLU A 203 9.71 10.84 -6.44
CA GLU A 203 10.59 9.82 -5.84
C GLU A 203 11.39 9.09 -6.91
N LEU A 204 10.74 8.72 -8.01
CA LEU A 204 11.39 8.01 -9.10
C LEU A 204 12.44 8.85 -9.82
N LYS A 205 12.21 10.17 -10.00
CA LYS A 205 13.22 11.10 -10.53
C LYS A 205 14.47 11.11 -9.62
N GLY A 206 14.28 11.04 -8.30
CA GLY A 206 15.36 10.87 -7.33
C GLY A 206 16.16 9.57 -7.54
N LEU A 207 15.46 8.45 -7.76
CA LEU A 207 16.08 7.16 -8.08
C LEU A 207 16.87 7.22 -9.40
N MET A 208 16.28 7.81 -10.45
CA MET A 208 16.91 7.95 -11.76
C MET A 208 18.19 8.80 -11.74
N ALA A 209 18.30 9.77 -10.84
CA ALA A 209 19.51 10.56 -10.66
C ALA A 209 20.73 9.72 -10.18
N GLN A 210 20.47 8.54 -9.59
CA GLN A 210 21.49 7.57 -9.18
C GLN A 210 21.91 6.64 -10.35
N ILE A 211 21.12 6.59 -11.43
CA ILE A 211 21.40 5.79 -12.62
C ILE A 211 22.26 6.62 -13.58
N LYS A 212 23.57 6.50 -13.42
CA LYS A 212 24.56 7.18 -14.28
C LYS A 212 25.04 6.29 -15.40
#